data_ebf833dbda1eff5a887034a48e3a75b7
#
_entry.id   ebf833dbda1eff5a887034a48e3a75b7
#
_cell.length_a   1.000
_cell.length_b   1.000
_cell.length_c   1.000
_cell.angle_alpha   90.00
_cell.angle_beta   90.00
_cell.angle_gamma   90.00
#
_symmetry.space_group_name_H-M   'P 1'
#
loop_
_entity.id
_entity.type
_entity.pdbx_description
1 polymer ?
#
loop_
_entity_poly.entity_id
_entity_poly.type
_entity_poly.pdbx_seq_one_letter_code
_entity_poly.pdbx_strand_id
1 'polypeptide(L)'
;MTGVQTCALPISAFSSECDKVNDEIVLCGLSLGAVLTLNYAIDHPDKVKALVLIAAQYKMPKKLLKVQNMLFHLMPNSAFNKMGFKKADVINLCGTMAELDFSDSLHKVSCPVLIVCGEKDNANKKTSKKLSHYLNNSNFHELMKTGHEANIEAPEELAIVLQRFYDSIN
;
A
#
# COMPACT_ATOMS: atom_id res chain seq x y z
N MET A 1 16.51 20.91 6.85
CA MET A 1 16.06 19.70 7.58
C MET A 1 14.54 19.69 7.75
N THR A 2 13.75 19.53 6.69
CA THR A 2 12.27 19.57 6.79
C THR A 2 11.53 18.66 5.79
N GLY A 3 12.24 17.78 5.08
CA GLY A 3 11.65 16.91 4.08
C GLY A 3 11.17 15.51 4.58
N VAL A 4 11.51 15.12 5.80
CA VAL A 4 11.24 13.78 6.34
C VAL A 4 9.89 13.71 7.08
N GLN A 5 9.30 14.85 7.45
CA GLN A 5 8.13 14.88 8.34
C GLN A 5 6.78 14.52 7.69
N THR A 6 6.62 14.62 6.38
CA THR A 6 5.29 14.49 5.75
C THR A 6 4.90 13.06 5.36
N CYS A 7 5.84 12.16 5.07
CA CYS A 7 5.56 10.72 5.03
C CYS A 7 5.60 10.08 6.43
N ALA A 8 6.37 10.66 7.34
CA ALA A 8 6.39 10.23 8.72
C ALA A 8 5.00 10.35 9.37
N LEU A 9 4.20 11.35 9.02
CA LEU A 9 2.88 11.56 9.66
C LEU A 9 1.87 10.43 9.39
N PRO A 10 1.56 10.00 8.14
CA PRO A 10 0.68 8.86 7.91
C PRO A 10 1.27 7.55 8.45
N ILE A 11 2.57 7.31 8.27
CA ILE A 11 3.25 6.11 8.77
C ILE A 11 3.22 6.08 10.28
N SER A 12 3.61 7.16 10.96
CA SER A 12 3.63 7.21 12.42
C SER A 12 2.23 7.17 13.03
N ALA A 13 1.24 7.80 12.42
CA ALA A 13 -0.15 7.73 12.86
C ALA A 13 -0.69 6.30 12.74
N PHE A 14 -0.44 5.62 11.62
CA PHE A 14 -0.82 4.23 11.41
C PHE A 14 -0.14 3.31 12.43
N SER A 15 1.18 3.43 12.61
CA SER A 15 1.93 2.65 13.59
C SER A 15 1.39 2.86 15.00
N SER A 16 1.12 4.11 15.38
CA SER A 16 0.54 4.42 16.70
C SER A 16 -0.83 3.78 16.93
N GLU A 17 -1.65 3.62 15.88
CA GLU A 17 -2.93 2.89 16.01
C GLU A 17 -2.70 1.37 16.14
N CYS A 18 -1.79 0.81 15.36
CA CYS A 18 -1.44 -0.61 15.44
C CYS A 18 -0.84 -0.97 16.81
N ASP A 19 -0.03 -0.09 17.40
CA ASP A 19 0.64 -0.30 18.69
C ASP A 19 -0.33 -0.33 19.89
N LYS A 20 -1.55 0.19 19.73
CA LYS A 20 -2.61 0.11 20.74
C LYS A 20 -3.22 -1.29 20.86
N VAL A 21 -3.05 -2.13 19.85
CA VAL A 21 -3.54 -3.52 19.86
C VAL A 21 -2.50 -4.38 20.58
N ASN A 22 -2.88 -5.10 21.61
CA ASN A 22 -1.95 -5.94 22.39
C ASN A 22 -1.59 -7.25 21.68
N ASP A 23 -2.53 -7.82 20.93
CA ASP A 23 -2.35 -9.09 20.21
C ASP A 23 -1.66 -8.90 18.86
N GLU A 24 -1.29 -10.02 18.22
CA GLU A 24 -0.88 -10.04 16.83
C GLU A 24 -2.04 -9.57 15.94
N ILE A 25 -1.71 -8.82 14.89
CA ILE A 25 -2.68 -8.19 14.01
C ILE A 25 -2.61 -8.74 12.58
N VAL A 26 -3.75 -8.80 11.93
CA VAL A 26 -3.84 -9.00 10.48
C VAL A 26 -4.04 -7.64 9.83
N LEU A 27 -3.15 -7.27 8.93
CA LEU A 27 -3.20 -5.99 8.25
C LEU A 27 -3.66 -6.16 6.80
N CYS A 28 -4.58 -5.30 6.37
CA CYS A 28 -5.05 -5.25 5.00
C CYS A 28 -4.99 -3.81 4.49
N GLY A 29 -4.31 -3.59 3.37
CA GLY A 29 -4.16 -2.26 2.79
C GLY A 29 -4.30 -2.24 1.27
N LEU A 30 -5.00 -1.21 0.76
CA LEU A 30 -5.12 -0.89 -0.65
C LEU A 30 -4.26 0.33 -1.00
N SER A 31 -3.46 0.26 -2.06
CA SER A 31 -2.68 1.38 -2.60
C SER A 31 -1.78 2.02 -1.54
N LEU A 32 -2.05 3.26 -1.10
CA LEU A 32 -1.34 3.90 0.02
C LEU A 32 -1.44 3.07 1.30
N GLY A 33 -2.61 2.47 1.58
CA GLY A 33 -2.80 1.57 2.71
C GLY A 33 -1.86 0.36 2.65
N ALA A 34 -1.61 -0.19 1.45
CA ALA A 34 -0.66 -1.29 1.27
C ALA A 34 0.79 -0.86 1.58
N VAL A 35 1.16 0.39 1.29
CA VAL A 35 2.47 0.96 1.66
C VAL A 35 2.61 1.06 3.17
N LEU A 36 1.57 1.56 3.86
CA LEU A 36 1.58 1.73 5.31
C LEU A 36 1.65 0.38 6.04
N THR A 37 0.85 -0.60 5.59
CA THR A 37 0.83 -1.95 6.19
C THR A 37 2.13 -2.71 5.94
N LEU A 38 2.72 -2.58 4.74
CA LEU A 38 4.01 -3.17 4.42
C LEU A 38 5.13 -2.56 5.27
N ASN A 39 5.15 -1.23 5.42
CA ASN A 39 6.12 -0.56 6.29
C ASN A 39 6.01 -1.07 7.73
N TYR A 40 4.80 -1.13 8.27
CA TYR A 40 4.59 -1.62 9.63
C TYR A 40 5.05 -3.07 9.81
N ALA A 41 4.74 -3.96 8.86
CA ALA A 41 5.17 -5.36 8.92
C ALA A 41 6.70 -5.52 8.83
N ILE A 42 7.40 -4.62 8.13
CA ILE A 42 8.87 -4.58 8.09
C ILE A 42 9.47 -4.16 9.43
N ASP A 43 8.86 -3.16 10.07
CA ASP A 43 9.37 -2.58 11.32
C ASP A 43 8.95 -3.40 12.55
N HIS A 44 7.84 -4.15 12.46
CA HIS A 44 7.25 -4.94 13.56
C HIS A 44 6.89 -6.37 13.10
N PRO A 45 7.86 -7.19 12.62
CA PRO A 45 7.57 -8.50 12.02
C PRO A 45 6.88 -9.48 12.99
N ASP A 46 7.19 -9.40 14.28
CA ASP A 46 6.62 -10.26 15.32
C ASP A 46 5.20 -9.86 15.74
N LYS A 47 4.73 -8.68 15.29
CA LYS A 47 3.41 -8.13 15.62
C LYS A 47 2.36 -8.44 14.55
N VAL A 48 2.80 -8.81 13.34
CA VAL A 48 1.92 -9.02 12.19
C VAL A 48 1.73 -10.48 11.92
N LYS A 49 0.54 -11.02 12.25
CA LYS A 49 0.14 -12.41 11.99
C LYS A 49 0.01 -12.71 10.50
N ALA A 50 -0.54 -11.78 9.73
CA ALA A 50 -0.68 -11.91 8.28
C ALA A 50 -0.87 -10.53 7.61
N LEU A 51 -0.56 -10.45 6.31
CA LEU A 51 -0.55 -9.21 5.56
C LEU A 51 -1.31 -9.38 4.24
N VAL A 52 -2.23 -8.47 3.95
CA VAL A 52 -2.91 -8.36 2.65
C VAL A 52 -2.54 -7.04 1.99
N LEU A 53 -1.97 -7.13 0.80
CA LEU A 53 -1.47 -6.00 0.02
C LEU A 53 -2.23 -5.91 -1.31
N ILE A 54 -3.09 -4.91 -1.47
CA ILE A 54 -3.90 -4.72 -2.67
C ILE A 54 -3.32 -3.54 -3.47
N ALA A 55 -3.05 -3.76 -4.76
CA ALA A 55 -2.43 -2.77 -5.66
C ALA A 55 -1.12 -2.19 -5.09
N ALA A 56 -0.27 -3.06 -4.53
CA ALA A 56 0.89 -2.68 -3.74
C ALA A 56 2.09 -2.27 -4.58
N GLN A 57 2.85 -1.33 -4.02
CA GLN A 57 4.19 -0.98 -4.49
C GLN A 57 5.18 -1.07 -3.34
N TYR A 58 6.30 -1.78 -3.54
CA TYR A 58 7.41 -1.84 -2.59
C TYR A 58 8.52 -0.84 -2.90
N LYS A 59 8.50 -0.28 -4.11
CA LYS A 59 9.40 0.74 -4.60
C LYS A 59 8.63 1.74 -5.44
N MET A 60 8.68 2.99 -5.04
CA MET A 60 7.91 4.02 -5.71
C MET A 60 8.50 4.40 -7.07
N PRO A 61 7.67 4.54 -8.11
CA PRO A 61 8.10 4.96 -9.44
C PRO A 61 8.43 6.46 -9.46
N LYS A 62 9.63 6.83 -9.00
CA LYS A 62 10.09 8.23 -8.80
C LYS A 62 9.76 9.14 -10.00
N LYS A 63 9.98 8.67 -11.22
CA LYS A 63 9.71 9.48 -12.44
C LYS A 63 8.22 9.77 -12.60
N LEU A 64 7.36 8.76 -12.40
CA LEU A 64 5.92 8.89 -12.51
C LEU A 64 5.37 9.83 -11.43
N LEU A 65 5.79 9.66 -10.18
CA LEU A 65 5.37 10.51 -9.06
C LEU A 65 5.84 11.96 -9.23
N LYS A 66 7.03 12.20 -9.80
CA LYS A 66 7.49 13.55 -10.15
C LYS A 66 6.62 14.21 -11.20
N VAL A 67 6.25 13.48 -12.27
CA VAL A 67 5.34 14.00 -13.30
C VAL A 67 3.95 14.26 -12.72
N GLN A 68 3.41 13.33 -11.95
CA GLN A 68 2.12 13.49 -11.27
C GLN A 68 2.14 14.71 -10.32
N ASN A 69 3.21 14.87 -9.55
CA ASN A 69 3.34 16.00 -8.63
C ASN A 69 3.40 17.35 -9.38
N MET A 70 4.09 17.38 -10.53
CA MET A 70 4.09 18.55 -11.41
C MET A 70 2.70 18.86 -11.92
N LEU A 71 1.91 17.86 -12.35
CA LEU A 71 0.53 18.05 -12.76
C LEU A 71 -0.34 18.58 -11.62
N PHE A 72 -0.17 18.06 -10.40
CA PHE A 72 -0.90 18.55 -9.23
C PHE A 72 -0.62 20.03 -8.93
N HIS A 73 0.60 20.50 -9.19
CA HIS A 73 0.89 21.94 -9.07
C HIS A 73 0.08 22.80 -10.04
N LEU A 74 -0.25 22.29 -11.22
CA LEU A 74 -1.04 23.01 -12.24
C LEU A 74 -2.56 22.94 -11.97
N MET A 75 -3.03 21.94 -11.22
CA MET A 75 -4.46 21.78 -10.90
C MET A 75 -4.94 22.85 -9.92
N PRO A 76 -6.18 23.34 -10.07
CA PRO A 76 -6.76 24.33 -9.14
C PRO A 76 -7.04 23.70 -7.76
N ASN A 77 -6.95 24.52 -6.70
CA ASN A 77 -7.24 24.07 -5.33
C ASN A 77 -8.65 23.48 -5.17
N SER A 78 -9.62 23.97 -5.95
CA SER A 78 -11.01 23.49 -5.92
C SER A 78 -11.15 22.01 -6.28
N ALA A 79 -10.25 21.46 -7.11
CA ALA A 79 -10.26 20.04 -7.44
C ALA A 79 -9.92 19.17 -6.21
N PHE A 80 -8.96 19.60 -5.41
CA PHE A 80 -8.57 18.90 -4.17
C PHE A 80 -9.60 19.11 -3.05
N ASN A 81 -10.13 20.31 -2.91
CA ASN A 81 -11.15 20.63 -1.90
C ASN A 81 -12.43 19.79 -2.07
N LYS A 82 -12.84 19.50 -3.33
CA LYS A 82 -13.96 18.60 -3.61
C LYS A 82 -13.72 17.16 -3.13
N MET A 83 -12.46 16.75 -3.03
CA MET A 83 -12.05 15.44 -2.53
C MET A 83 -11.79 15.44 -1.01
N GLY A 84 -11.98 16.56 -0.34
CA GLY A 84 -11.75 16.72 1.10
C GLY A 84 -10.29 16.93 1.49
N PHE A 85 -9.39 17.22 0.54
CA PHE A 85 -7.95 17.38 0.79
C PHE A 85 -7.48 18.80 0.53
N LYS A 86 -6.42 19.22 1.24
CA LYS A 86 -5.66 20.43 0.87
C LYS A 86 -4.62 20.07 -0.18
N LYS A 87 -4.54 20.84 -1.26
CA LYS A 87 -3.58 20.64 -2.35
C LYS A 87 -2.14 20.50 -1.86
N ALA A 88 -1.74 21.34 -0.90
CA ALA A 88 -0.39 21.31 -0.34
C ALA A 88 -0.06 19.96 0.33
N ASP A 89 -1.03 19.36 1.05
CA ASP A 89 -0.84 18.08 1.74
C ASP A 89 -0.66 16.93 0.75
N VAL A 90 -1.46 16.94 -0.35
CA VAL A 90 -1.35 15.94 -1.41
C VAL A 90 -0.01 16.03 -2.14
N ILE A 91 0.42 17.25 -2.49
CA ILE A 91 1.71 17.50 -3.14
C ILE A 91 2.88 17.03 -2.25
N ASN A 92 2.84 17.37 -0.97
CA ASN A 92 3.84 16.96 0.00
C ASN A 92 3.87 15.44 0.18
N LEU A 93 2.70 14.79 0.31
CA LEU A 93 2.59 13.34 0.41
C LEU A 93 3.20 12.65 -0.81
N CYS A 94 2.85 13.07 -2.04
CA CYS A 94 3.43 12.50 -3.26
C CYS A 94 4.94 12.70 -3.35
N GLY A 95 5.44 13.85 -2.91
CA GLY A 95 6.88 14.15 -2.87
C GLY A 95 7.65 13.21 -1.94
N THR A 96 7.12 12.98 -0.75
CA THR A 96 7.73 12.11 0.25
C THR A 96 7.58 10.62 -0.08
N MET A 97 6.44 10.20 -0.65
CA MET A 97 6.26 8.83 -1.14
C MET A 97 7.28 8.46 -2.23
N ALA A 98 7.71 9.41 -3.07
CA ALA A 98 8.68 9.16 -4.12
C ALA A 98 10.05 8.66 -3.60
N GLU A 99 10.36 8.87 -2.34
CA GLU A 99 11.60 8.41 -1.72
C GLU A 99 11.51 7.02 -1.07
N LEU A 100 10.31 6.42 -1.01
CA LEU A 100 10.12 5.10 -0.40
C LEU A 100 10.67 3.99 -1.31
N ASP A 101 11.52 3.16 -0.74
CA ASP A 101 12.06 1.95 -1.34
C ASP A 101 12.28 0.90 -0.26
N PHE A 102 11.49 -0.14 -0.27
CA PHE A 102 11.54 -1.23 0.71
C PHE A 102 12.35 -2.44 0.22
N SER A 103 12.99 -2.35 -0.95
CA SER A 103 13.66 -3.48 -1.61
C SER A 103 14.61 -4.24 -0.68
N ASP A 104 15.41 -3.52 0.10
CA ASP A 104 16.42 -4.11 0.99
C ASP A 104 15.84 -4.64 2.31
N SER A 105 14.57 -4.31 2.62
CA SER A 105 13.92 -4.65 3.89
C SER A 105 12.83 -5.72 3.76
N LEU A 106 12.47 -6.13 2.55
CA LEU A 106 11.41 -7.12 2.30
C LEU A 106 11.66 -8.47 2.98
N HIS A 107 12.93 -8.84 3.15
CA HIS A 107 13.33 -10.09 3.83
C HIS A 107 12.91 -10.16 5.30
N LYS A 108 12.55 -9.03 5.92
CA LYS A 108 12.06 -8.96 7.31
C LYS A 108 10.60 -9.39 7.44
N VAL A 109 9.83 -9.39 6.35
CA VAL A 109 8.44 -9.83 6.37
C VAL A 109 8.41 -11.35 6.41
N SER A 110 8.07 -11.91 7.57
CA SER A 110 8.05 -13.36 7.85
C SER A 110 6.65 -13.98 7.81
N CYS A 111 5.62 -13.17 8.04
CA CYS A 111 4.23 -13.62 8.06
C CYS A 111 3.70 -14.05 6.68
N PRO A 112 2.60 -14.82 6.60
CA PRO A 112 1.88 -15.08 5.36
C PRO A 112 1.40 -13.78 4.71
N VAL A 113 1.58 -13.66 3.38
CA VAL A 113 1.20 -12.47 2.61
C VAL A 113 0.30 -12.84 1.44
N LEU A 114 -0.86 -12.19 1.34
CA LEU A 114 -1.69 -12.19 0.14
C LEU A 114 -1.46 -10.89 -0.61
N ILE A 115 -1.07 -11.00 -1.88
CA ILE A 115 -0.93 -9.84 -2.78
C ILE A 115 -2.02 -9.92 -3.82
N VAL A 116 -2.84 -8.87 -3.93
CA VAL A 116 -3.95 -8.78 -4.87
C VAL A 116 -3.75 -7.58 -5.79
N CYS A 117 -4.02 -7.75 -7.09
CA CYS A 117 -3.97 -6.64 -8.03
C CYS A 117 -4.99 -6.85 -9.16
N GLY A 118 -5.62 -5.78 -9.61
CA GLY A 118 -6.50 -5.82 -10.75
C GLY A 118 -5.74 -6.05 -12.06
N GLU A 119 -6.33 -6.84 -12.97
CA GLU A 119 -5.76 -7.12 -14.31
C GLU A 119 -5.45 -5.84 -15.10
N LYS A 120 -6.32 -4.83 -14.97
CA LYS A 120 -6.22 -3.55 -15.68
C LYS A 120 -5.43 -2.48 -14.92
N ASP A 121 -4.97 -2.77 -13.70
CA ASP A 121 -4.11 -1.85 -12.95
C ASP A 121 -2.67 -1.87 -13.47
N ASN A 122 -2.47 -1.29 -14.64
CA ASN A 122 -1.18 -1.26 -15.34
C ASN A 122 -0.07 -0.55 -14.53
N ALA A 123 -0.44 0.34 -13.62
CA ALA A 123 0.52 1.07 -12.78
C ALA A 123 1.14 0.19 -11.71
N ASN A 124 0.36 -0.73 -11.13
CA ASN A 124 0.76 -1.52 -9.97
C ASN A 124 0.99 -3.00 -10.26
N LYS A 125 0.32 -3.59 -11.27
CA LYS A 125 0.34 -5.03 -11.53
C LYS A 125 1.76 -5.62 -11.64
N LYS A 126 2.62 -4.99 -12.43
CA LYS A 126 4.00 -5.47 -12.62
C LYS A 126 4.78 -5.46 -11.29
N THR A 127 4.60 -4.43 -10.48
CA THR A 127 5.29 -4.28 -9.19
C THR A 127 4.73 -5.22 -8.14
N SER A 128 3.40 -5.34 -8.05
CA SER A 128 2.71 -6.30 -7.17
C SER A 128 3.14 -7.75 -7.47
N LYS A 129 3.19 -8.13 -8.76
CA LYS A 129 3.67 -9.45 -9.16
C LYS A 129 5.15 -9.67 -8.84
N LYS A 130 6.00 -8.66 -8.98
CA LYS A 130 7.41 -8.75 -8.55
C LYS A 130 7.53 -8.88 -7.03
N LEU A 131 6.71 -8.17 -6.27
CA LEU A 131 6.72 -8.24 -4.81
C LEU A 131 6.49 -9.66 -4.32
N SER A 132 5.60 -10.43 -4.96
CA SER A 132 5.38 -11.84 -4.61
C SER A 132 6.60 -12.75 -4.83
N HIS A 133 7.55 -12.35 -5.65
CA HIS A 133 8.80 -13.11 -5.83
C HIS A 133 9.87 -12.77 -4.78
N TYR A 134 9.73 -11.63 -4.12
CA TYR A 134 10.66 -11.20 -3.07
C TYR A 134 10.22 -11.64 -1.66
N LEU A 135 8.93 -11.95 -1.48
CA LEU A 135 8.39 -12.40 -0.21
C LEU A 135 8.27 -13.92 -0.20
N ASN A 136 8.98 -14.59 0.70
CA ASN A 136 9.10 -16.05 0.73
C ASN A 136 7.78 -16.78 1.00
N ASN A 137 6.86 -16.16 1.77
CA ASN A 137 5.57 -16.74 2.14
C ASN A 137 4.43 -15.89 1.58
N SER A 138 4.35 -15.81 0.25
CA SER A 138 3.35 -14.96 -0.39
C SER A 138 2.62 -15.65 -1.53
N ASN A 139 1.35 -15.30 -1.69
CA ASN A 139 0.50 -15.68 -2.82
C ASN A 139 0.08 -14.43 -3.59
N PHE A 140 0.12 -14.49 -4.92
CA PHE A 140 -0.36 -13.44 -5.79
C PHE A 140 -1.69 -13.84 -6.45
N HIS A 141 -2.69 -12.96 -6.36
CA HIS A 141 -3.99 -13.13 -7.01
C HIS A 141 -4.30 -11.94 -7.93
N GLU A 142 -4.66 -12.23 -9.17
CA GLU A 142 -5.07 -11.24 -10.17
C GLU A 142 -6.59 -11.23 -10.29
N LEU A 143 -7.24 -10.09 -10.00
CA LEU A 143 -8.68 -9.90 -10.18
C LEU A 143 -8.96 -9.56 -11.64
N MET A 144 -9.74 -10.41 -12.30
CA MET A 144 -10.03 -10.26 -13.73
C MET A 144 -10.89 -9.03 -14.02
N LYS A 145 -10.59 -8.34 -15.14
CA LYS A 145 -11.31 -7.15 -15.62
C LYS A 145 -11.35 -5.95 -14.67
N THR A 146 -10.59 -5.99 -13.58
CA THR A 146 -10.57 -5.03 -12.47
C THR A 146 -9.41 -4.06 -12.64
N GLY A 147 -9.63 -2.78 -12.33
CA GLY A 147 -8.62 -1.72 -12.29
C GLY A 147 -7.98 -1.56 -10.91
N HIS A 148 -7.76 -0.30 -10.53
CA HIS A 148 -7.06 0.04 -9.28
C HIS A 148 -7.94 -0.11 -8.03
N GLU A 149 -9.21 0.24 -8.12
CA GLU A 149 -10.14 0.27 -6.99
C GLU A 149 -10.85 -1.09 -6.81
N ALA A 150 -10.04 -2.13 -6.53
CA ALA A 150 -10.50 -3.51 -6.44
C ALA A 150 -11.70 -3.72 -5.48
N ASN A 151 -11.76 -2.93 -4.42
CA ASN A 151 -12.85 -2.95 -3.44
C ASN A 151 -14.18 -2.38 -3.98
N ILE A 152 -14.13 -1.60 -5.05
CA ILE A 152 -15.31 -1.01 -5.72
C ILE A 152 -15.64 -1.80 -6.99
N GLU A 153 -14.61 -2.15 -7.78
CA GLU A 153 -14.78 -2.75 -9.09
C GLU A 153 -15.06 -4.27 -9.05
N ALA A 154 -14.55 -4.97 -8.02
CA ALA A 154 -14.71 -6.42 -7.86
C ALA A 154 -14.88 -6.83 -6.37
N PRO A 155 -15.85 -6.25 -5.63
CA PRO A 155 -15.97 -6.48 -4.19
C PRO A 155 -16.26 -7.95 -3.83
N GLU A 156 -17.06 -8.64 -4.64
CA GLU A 156 -17.45 -10.04 -4.40
C GLU A 156 -16.27 -10.99 -4.62
N GLU A 157 -15.53 -10.84 -5.73
CA GLU A 157 -14.35 -11.65 -6.01
C GLU A 157 -13.26 -11.39 -4.98
N LEU A 158 -13.04 -10.12 -4.62
CA LEU A 158 -12.09 -9.74 -3.59
C LEU A 158 -12.47 -10.38 -2.23
N ALA A 159 -13.74 -10.33 -1.84
CA ALA A 159 -14.20 -10.93 -0.59
C ALA A 159 -13.94 -12.45 -0.55
N ILE A 160 -14.20 -13.18 -1.65
CA ILE A 160 -13.90 -14.62 -1.74
C ILE A 160 -12.42 -14.90 -1.57
N VAL A 161 -11.56 -14.08 -2.20
CA VAL A 161 -10.10 -14.24 -2.13
C VAL A 161 -9.59 -13.97 -0.73
N LEU A 162 -10.08 -12.91 -0.08
CA LEU A 162 -9.76 -12.57 1.30
C LEU A 162 -10.21 -13.67 2.27
N GLN A 163 -11.43 -14.18 2.13
CA GLN A 163 -11.95 -15.24 2.99
C GLN A 163 -11.08 -16.50 2.93
N ARG A 164 -10.74 -16.96 1.72
CA ARG A 164 -9.85 -18.11 1.53
C ARG A 164 -8.49 -17.93 2.19
N PHE A 165 -7.94 -16.73 2.10
CA PHE A 165 -6.67 -16.41 2.75
C PHE A 165 -6.81 -16.44 4.27
N TYR A 166 -7.84 -15.81 4.83
CA TYR A 166 -8.07 -15.80 6.28
C TYR A 166 -8.33 -17.20 6.83
N ASP A 167 -9.05 -18.04 6.10
CA ASP A 167 -9.27 -19.44 6.49
C ASP A 167 -7.97 -20.26 6.50
N SER A 168 -6.99 -19.89 5.68
CA SER A 168 -5.69 -20.59 5.59
C SER A 168 -4.69 -20.23 6.68
N ILE A 169 -4.91 -19.12 7.42
CA ILE A 169 -4.00 -18.62 8.47
C ILE A 169 -4.55 -18.83 9.89
N ASN A 170 -5.73 -19.36 10.03
CA ASN A 170 -6.37 -19.77 11.28
C ASN A 170 -6.09 -21.25 11.55
#